data_d6637cf44ebeeb32f9ef0008c39b6b4f
#
_entry.id   d6637cf44ebeeb32f9ef0008c39b6b4f
#
_cell.length_a   1.000
_cell.length_b   1.000
_cell.length_c   1.000
_cell.angle_alpha   90.00
_cell.angle_beta   90.00
_cell.angle_gamma   90.00
#
_symmetry.space_group_name_H-M   'P 1'
#
loop_
_entity.id
_entity.type
_entity.pdbx_description
1 polymer ?
#
loop_
_entity_poly.entity_id
_entity_poly.type
_entity_poly.pdbx_seq_one_letter_code
_entity_poly.pdbx_strand_id
1 'polypeptide(L)'
;DYIDIGGGFASLNKLKGSYLPGSDTNPSIDDFAEAITGALLSSSFTPDNLPVLILETGRALIDDAAHLLGTVISNKRLSDGRRSTILDIGVNLLFTSFWYDHPITPAQPFTQYNEDTVVYGPLCMNIDVLRENISLPLLNRGDHVVIQNVGAYNMTQWMQFITLRPRIVMIDMDGKPHIVRER
;
A
#
# COMPACT_ATOMS: atom_id res chain seq x y z
N ASP A 1 -29.20 9.51 -20.34
CA ASP A 1 -28.89 9.96 -18.97
C ASP A 1 -27.73 9.14 -18.40
N TYR A 2 -27.01 9.66 -17.41
CA TYR A 2 -25.93 8.99 -16.70
C TYR A 2 -25.94 9.38 -15.24
N ILE A 3 -25.39 8.48 -14.40
CA ILE A 3 -25.15 8.70 -12.97
C ILE A 3 -23.68 8.39 -12.69
N ASP A 4 -22.98 9.33 -12.12
CA ASP A 4 -21.64 9.15 -11.58
C ASP A 4 -21.76 9.02 -10.06
N ILE A 5 -21.31 7.90 -9.51
CA ILE A 5 -21.31 7.65 -8.07
C ILE A 5 -19.94 7.84 -7.44
N GLY A 6 -18.97 8.30 -8.22
CA GLY A 6 -17.62 8.59 -7.75
C GLY A 6 -16.77 7.35 -7.46
N GLY A 7 -15.82 7.53 -6.57
CA GLY A 7 -14.86 6.51 -6.16
C GLY A 7 -15.07 5.99 -4.74
N GLY A 8 -13.96 5.71 -4.04
CA GLY A 8 -13.99 5.22 -2.66
C GLY A 8 -14.10 3.70 -2.53
N PHE A 9 -13.98 2.96 -3.64
CA PHE A 9 -13.94 1.49 -3.62
C PHE A 9 -12.71 1.02 -2.85
N ALA A 10 -12.94 0.14 -1.87
CA ALA A 10 -11.91 -0.34 -0.96
C ALA A 10 -10.91 -1.27 -1.67
N SER A 11 -9.68 -1.27 -1.18
CA SER A 11 -8.67 -2.28 -1.49
C SER A 11 -8.44 -3.20 -0.29
N LEU A 12 -7.62 -4.23 -0.47
CA LEU A 12 -7.29 -5.18 0.60
C LEU A 12 -6.29 -4.61 1.63
N ASN A 13 -5.85 -3.38 1.48
CA ASN A 13 -4.95 -2.74 2.45
C ASN A 13 -5.63 -2.57 3.81
N LYS A 14 -4.90 -2.96 4.85
CA LYS A 14 -5.34 -2.81 6.23
C LYS A 14 -5.28 -1.33 6.64
N LEU A 15 -6.39 -0.77 7.09
CA LEU A 15 -6.41 0.55 7.68
C LEU A 15 -5.58 0.59 8.96
N LYS A 16 -4.81 1.66 9.14
CA LYS A 16 -4.02 1.89 10.36
C LYS A 16 -4.93 1.95 11.57
N GLY A 17 -4.55 1.22 12.63
CA GLY A 17 -5.37 1.10 13.84
C GLY A 17 -6.52 0.08 13.77
N SER A 18 -6.79 -0.52 12.60
CA SER A 18 -7.71 -1.65 12.51
C SER A 18 -7.09 -2.91 13.11
N TYR A 19 -7.90 -3.70 13.83
CA TYR A 19 -7.44 -4.99 14.37
C TYR A 19 -7.41 -6.08 13.29
N LEU A 20 -8.45 -6.13 12.47
CA LEU A 20 -8.60 -7.15 11.41
C LEU A 20 -7.90 -6.73 10.10
N PRO A 21 -7.50 -7.70 9.28
CA PRO A 21 -6.99 -7.41 7.94
C PRO A 21 -8.06 -6.79 7.03
N GLY A 22 -7.63 -6.10 5.97
CA GLY A 22 -8.54 -5.47 5.02
C GLY A 22 -9.46 -6.46 4.30
N SER A 23 -9.00 -7.70 4.08
CA SER A 23 -9.83 -8.79 3.53
C SER A 23 -11.09 -9.10 4.33
N ASP A 24 -11.05 -8.84 5.65
CA ASP A 24 -12.14 -9.20 6.57
C ASP A 24 -13.03 -8.00 6.92
N THR A 25 -12.58 -6.79 6.61
CA THR A 25 -13.26 -5.54 7.00
C THR A 25 -13.78 -4.73 5.83
N ASN A 26 -13.17 -4.89 4.65
CA ASN A 26 -13.52 -4.09 3.49
C ASN A 26 -14.53 -4.83 2.62
N PRO A 27 -15.57 -4.16 2.11
CA PRO A 27 -16.50 -4.75 1.16
C PRO A 27 -15.78 -5.26 -0.09
N SER A 28 -16.20 -6.38 -0.63
CA SER A 28 -15.73 -6.89 -1.91
C SER A 28 -16.32 -6.07 -3.08
N ILE A 29 -15.79 -6.26 -4.26
CA ILE A 29 -16.36 -5.65 -5.48
C ILE A 29 -17.81 -6.13 -5.71
N ASP A 30 -18.11 -7.37 -5.38
CA ASP A 30 -19.47 -7.93 -5.50
C ASP A 30 -20.44 -7.29 -4.51
N ASP A 31 -20.02 -7.02 -3.27
CA ASP A 31 -20.83 -6.28 -2.28
C ASP A 31 -21.16 -4.87 -2.78
N PHE A 32 -20.19 -4.17 -3.37
CA PHE A 32 -20.43 -2.86 -3.99
C PHE A 32 -21.40 -2.99 -5.17
N ALA A 33 -21.22 -3.98 -6.04
CA ALA A 33 -22.06 -4.19 -7.20
C ALA A 33 -23.52 -4.49 -6.78
N GLU A 34 -23.72 -5.34 -5.77
CA GLU A 34 -25.04 -5.66 -5.23
C GLU A 34 -25.73 -4.42 -4.63
N ALA A 35 -25.02 -3.65 -3.81
CA ALA A 35 -25.58 -2.44 -3.20
C ALA A 35 -25.98 -1.39 -4.25
N ILE A 36 -25.11 -1.16 -5.26
CA ILE A 36 -25.36 -0.17 -6.32
C ILE A 36 -26.53 -0.62 -7.21
N THR A 37 -26.53 -1.87 -7.66
CA THR A 37 -27.61 -2.38 -8.51
C THR A 37 -28.93 -2.44 -7.76
N GLY A 38 -28.92 -2.84 -6.49
CA GLY A 38 -30.11 -2.81 -5.64
C GLY A 38 -30.71 -1.41 -5.49
N ALA A 39 -29.85 -0.39 -5.31
CA ALA A 39 -30.30 1.00 -5.23
C ALA A 39 -30.87 1.50 -6.57
N LEU A 40 -30.26 1.19 -7.69
CA LEU A 40 -30.75 1.56 -9.02
C LEU A 40 -32.10 0.89 -9.34
N LEU A 41 -32.25 -0.41 -9.06
CA LEU A 41 -33.46 -1.14 -9.30
C LEU A 41 -34.63 -0.74 -8.38
N SER A 42 -34.35 -0.26 -7.17
CA SER A 42 -35.34 0.27 -6.24
C SER A 42 -35.71 1.73 -6.49
N SER A 43 -35.02 2.39 -7.41
CA SER A 43 -35.28 3.79 -7.80
C SER A 43 -36.47 3.92 -8.77
N SER A 44 -36.74 5.12 -9.23
CA SER A 44 -37.76 5.42 -10.23
C SER A 44 -37.37 5.07 -11.68
N PHE A 45 -36.16 4.54 -11.91
CA PHE A 45 -35.74 4.12 -13.23
C PHE A 45 -36.43 2.84 -13.65
N THR A 46 -36.81 2.76 -14.93
CA THR A 46 -37.33 1.52 -15.49
C THR A 46 -36.22 0.69 -16.14
N PRO A 47 -36.35 -0.64 -16.26
CA PRO A 47 -35.35 -1.47 -16.91
C PRO A 47 -34.94 -1.01 -18.32
N ASP A 48 -35.87 -0.43 -19.06
CA ASP A 48 -35.66 0.07 -20.41
C ASP A 48 -35.06 1.49 -20.44
N ASN A 49 -34.93 2.14 -19.30
CA ASN A 49 -34.41 3.52 -19.17
C ASN A 49 -33.47 3.65 -17.97
N LEU A 50 -32.57 2.70 -17.82
CA LEU A 50 -31.49 2.80 -16.84
C LEU A 50 -30.43 3.80 -17.33
N PRO A 51 -29.90 4.65 -16.44
CA PRO A 51 -28.80 5.52 -16.78
C PRO A 51 -27.49 4.74 -16.99
N VAL A 52 -26.58 5.31 -17.75
CA VAL A 52 -25.20 4.81 -17.79
C VAL A 52 -24.55 5.08 -16.42
N LEU A 53 -24.04 4.01 -15.80
CA LEU A 53 -23.35 4.10 -14.53
C LEU A 53 -21.86 4.43 -14.74
N ILE A 54 -21.36 5.48 -14.09
CA ILE A 54 -19.95 5.87 -14.08
C ILE A 54 -19.38 5.56 -12.70
N LEU A 55 -18.23 4.89 -12.67
CA LEU A 55 -17.50 4.52 -11.47
C LEU A 55 -16.08 5.08 -11.55
N GLU A 56 -15.58 5.69 -10.47
CA GLU A 56 -14.22 6.21 -10.34
C GLU A 56 -13.39 5.31 -9.40
N THR A 57 -13.19 4.07 -9.78
CA THR A 57 -12.72 2.99 -8.90
C THR A 57 -11.30 3.13 -8.35
N GLY A 58 -10.42 3.90 -8.97
CA GLY A 58 -9.08 4.29 -8.48
C GLY A 58 -8.30 3.18 -7.76
N ARG A 59 -8.21 3.28 -6.43
CA ARG A 59 -7.43 2.39 -5.57
C ARG A 59 -7.75 0.91 -5.75
N ALA A 60 -9.00 0.55 -5.81
CA ALA A 60 -9.42 -0.85 -5.91
C ALA A 60 -8.85 -1.59 -7.13
N LEU A 61 -8.49 -0.85 -8.19
CA LEU A 61 -7.95 -1.44 -9.43
C LEU A 61 -6.43 -1.56 -9.46
N ILE A 62 -5.69 -0.74 -8.69
CA ILE A 62 -4.25 -0.62 -8.90
C ILE A 62 -3.40 -0.78 -7.62
N ASP A 63 -4.02 -0.94 -6.45
CA ASP A 63 -3.28 -0.94 -5.19
C ASP A 63 -2.27 -2.10 -5.12
N ASP A 64 -2.68 -3.29 -5.53
CA ASP A 64 -1.86 -4.51 -5.57
C ASP A 64 -0.94 -4.61 -6.80
N ALA A 65 -1.09 -3.71 -7.78
CA ALA A 65 -0.31 -3.74 -9.00
C ALA A 65 1.16 -3.28 -8.81
N ALA A 66 1.51 -2.71 -7.66
CA ALA A 66 2.87 -2.26 -7.40
C ALA A 66 3.39 -2.67 -6.02
N HIS A 67 4.70 -2.90 -5.99
CA HIS A 67 5.49 -3.17 -4.80
C HIS A 67 6.64 -2.17 -4.71
N LEU A 68 7.08 -1.87 -3.49
CA LEU A 68 8.22 -1.01 -3.24
C LEU A 68 9.34 -1.85 -2.60
N LEU A 69 10.49 -1.88 -3.24
CA LEU A 69 11.66 -2.61 -2.76
C LEU A 69 12.56 -1.65 -1.97
N GLY A 70 12.80 -1.97 -0.71
CA GLY A 70 13.66 -1.18 0.18
C GLY A 70 14.84 -1.95 0.72
N THR A 71 15.85 -1.21 1.16
CA THR A 71 17.07 -1.75 1.77
C THR A 71 17.19 -1.27 3.21
N VAL A 72 17.56 -2.18 4.10
CA VAL A 72 17.88 -1.86 5.50
C VAL A 72 19.19 -1.08 5.55
N ILE A 73 19.14 0.15 6.04
CA ILE A 73 20.32 1.00 6.20
C ILE A 73 20.88 0.99 7.63
N SER A 74 20.04 0.73 8.62
CA SER A 74 20.45 0.66 10.03
C SER A 74 19.43 -0.04 10.89
N ASN A 75 19.88 -0.56 12.03
CA ASN A 75 19.03 -1.08 13.11
C ASN A 75 19.44 -0.46 14.44
N LYS A 76 18.48 -0.27 15.33
CA LYS A 76 18.70 0.23 16.70
C LYS A 76 17.76 -0.48 17.68
N ARG A 77 18.05 -0.40 18.99
CA ARG A 77 17.10 -0.71 20.05
C ARG A 77 16.49 0.59 20.57
N LEU A 78 15.20 0.62 20.70
CA LEU A 78 14.47 1.71 21.34
C LEU A 78 14.53 1.57 22.86
N SER A 79 14.22 2.65 23.57
CA SER A 79 14.23 2.66 25.05
C SER A 79 13.21 1.70 25.66
N ASP A 80 12.16 1.36 24.94
CA ASP A 80 11.14 0.38 25.34
C ASP A 80 11.52 -1.08 25.04
N GLY A 81 12.72 -1.29 24.49
CA GLY A 81 13.26 -2.62 24.17
C GLY A 81 12.90 -3.13 22.77
N ARG A 82 11.95 -2.49 22.07
CA ARG A 82 11.62 -2.88 20.70
C ARG A 82 12.79 -2.62 19.75
N ARG A 83 12.83 -3.40 18.69
CA ARG A 83 13.76 -3.13 17.59
C ARG A 83 13.25 -1.97 16.74
N SER A 84 14.16 -1.18 16.22
CA SER A 84 13.90 -0.27 15.12
C SER A 84 14.75 -0.63 13.92
N THR A 85 14.10 -0.74 12.76
CA THR A 85 14.76 -0.97 11.46
C THR A 85 14.53 0.27 10.61
N ILE A 86 15.61 0.83 10.07
CA ILE A 86 15.57 2.02 9.23
C ILE A 86 15.82 1.59 7.79
N LEU A 87 14.89 1.94 6.90
CA LEU A 87 14.97 1.65 5.47
C LEU A 87 15.47 2.88 4.68
N ASP A 88 15.87 2.66 3.44
CA ASP A 88 16.12 3.72 2.45
C ASP A 88 14.83 4.27 1.80
N ILE A 89 13.67 3.83 2.28
CA ILE A 89 12.33 4.27 1.91
C ILE A 89 11.74 5.08 3.06
N GLY A 90 11.21 6.26 2.79
CA GLY A 90 10.49 7.08 3.76
C GLY A 90 9.06 7.37 3.33
N VAL A 91 8.33 8.08 4.19
CA VAL A 91 6.95 8.53 3.91
C VAL A 91 6.85 9.41 2.66
N ASN A 92 7.94 10.01 2.22
CA ASN A 92 8.02 10.76 0.96
C ASN A 92 7.78 9.88 -0.28
N LEU A 93 8.05 8.58 -0.19
CA LEU A 93 7.82 7.59 -1.25
C LEU A 93 6.60 6.72 -0.95
N LEU A 94 6.27 6.54 0.32
CA LEU A 94 5.16 5.72 0.80
C LEU A 94 4.17 6.59 1.61
N PHE A 95 3.61 7.59 0.96
CA PHE A 95 2.70 8.54 1.59
C PHE A 95 1.47 7.87 2.21
N THR A 96 0.99 6.80 1.59
CA THR A 96 -0.18 6.06 2.06
C THR A 96 0.04 5.31 3.37
N SER A 97 1.27 5.20 3.89
CA SER A 97 1.56 4.67 5.22
C SER A 97 0.95 5.52 6.37
N PHE A 98 0.49 6.73 6.08
CA PHE A 98 -0.28 7.51 7.05
C PHE A 98 -1.66 6.91 7.33
N TRP A 99 -2.23 6.17 6.38
CA TRP A 99 -3.57 5.58 6.49
C TRP A 99 -3.58 4.06 6.53
N TYR A 100 -2.57 3.43 5.94
CA TYR A 100 -2.53 1.98 5.78
C TYR A 100 -1.31 1.35 6.44
N ASP A 101 -1.56 0.18 7.00
CA ASP A 101 -0.52 -0.74 7.45
C ASP A 101 -0.13 -1.68 6.30
N HIS A 102 0.66 -1.17 5.34
CA HIS A 102 1.14 -1.97 4.21
C HIS A 102 1.87 -3.22 4.68
N PRO A 103 1.66 -4.40 4.05
CA PRO A 103 2.46 -5.58 4.33
C PRO A 103 3.93 -5.33 3.99
N ILE A 104 4.83 -5.67 4.92
CA ILE A 104 6.28 -5.59 4.73
C ILE A 104 6.83 -6.99 4.96
N THR A 105 7.51 -7.55 3.97
CA THR A 105 8.11 -8.87 4.04
C THR A 105 9.58 -8.81 3.64
N PRO A 106 10.44 -9.67 4.20
CA PRO A 106 11.80 -9.82 3.67
C PRO A 106 11.78 -10.27 2.21
N ALA A 107 12.69 -9.74 1.39
CA ALA A 107 12.81 -10.12 -0.02
C ALA A 107 13.44 -11.53 -0.21
N GLN A 108 14.06 -12.07 0.82
CA GLN A 108 14.65 -13.40 0.87
C GLN A 108 14.14 -14.18 2.09
N PRO A 109 14.20 -15.51 2.07
CA PRO A 109 13.85 -16.33 3.23
C PRO A 109 14.78 -16.07 4.42
N PHE A 110 14.22 -16.04 5.62
CA PHE A 110 14.95 -15.99 6.89
C PHE A 110 14.58 -17.19 7.77
N THR A 111 15.56 -17.75 8.46
CA THR A 111 15.38 -18.87 9.40
C THR A 111 15.37 -18.41 10.86
N GLN A 112 15.61 -17.13 11.12
CA GLN A 112 15.66 -16.55 12.45
C GLN A 112 14.24 -16.27 12.97
N TYR A 113 14.14 -16.16 14.31
CA TYR A 113 12.89 -15.77 14.95
C TYR A 113 12.50 -14.32 14.61
N ASN A 114 11.22 -14.05 14.65
CA ASN A 114 10.68 -12.71 14.48
C ASN A 114 10.63 -11.98 15.82
N GLU A 115 10.79 -10.66 15.79
CA GLU A 115 10.56 -9.79 16.92
C GLU A 115 9.77 -8.54 16.53
N ASP A 116 9.14 -7.92 17.51
CA ASP A 116 8.40 -6.68 17.32
C ASP A 116 9.36 -5.56 16.91
N THR A 117 9.06 -4.99 15.77
CA THR A 117 9.92 -4.04 15.07
C THR A 117 9.13 -2.79 14.68
N VAL A 118 9.70 -1.61 14.95
CA VAL A 118 9.26 -0.34 14.35
C VAL A 118 10.06 -0.10 13.08
N VAL A 119 9.39 0.20 11.98
CA VAL A 119 10.03 0.48 10.69
C VAL A 119 10.00 1.98 10.41
N TYR A 120 11.15 2.57 10.29
CA TYR A 120 11.37 3.98 9.99
C TYR A 120 11.92 4.18 8.59
N GLY A 121 11.65 5.35 8.01
CA GLY A 121 12.37 5.84 6.83
C GLY A 121 13.65 6.60 7.18
N PRO A 122 14.37 7.11 6.16
CA PRO A 122 15.66 7.79 6.30
C PRO A 122 15.54 9.29 6.52
N LEU A 123 14.35 9.85 6.59
CA LEU A 123 14.15 11.29 6.62
C LEU A 123 14.40 11.87 8.03
N CYS A 124 14.83 13.11 8.10
CA CYS A 124 15.00 13.83 9.37
C CYS A 124 13.66 14.38 9.90
N MET A 125 12.62 13.54 9.87
CA MET A 125 11.25 13.88 10.30
C MET A 125 10.75 12.83 11.29
N ASN A 126 10.17 13.28 12.40
CA ASN A 126 9.60 12.38 13.42
C ASN A 126 8.37 11.60 12.93
N ILE A 127 7.73 12.06 11.84
CA ILE A 127 6.61 11.38 11.19
C ILE A 127 7.05 10.31 10.19
N ASP A 128 8.35 10.14 9.95
CA ASP A 128 8.87 9.15 9.00
C ASP A 128 8.84 7.73 9.56
N VAL A 129 7.63 7.29 9.92
CA VAL A 129 7.33 5.98 10.48
C VAL A 129 6.46 5.21 9.49
N LEU A 130 7.04 4.19 8.87
CA LEU A 130 6.32 3.35 7.90
C LEU A 130 5.42 2.32 8.59
N ARG A 131 5.88 1.74 9.71
CA ARG A 131 5.11 0.82 10.55
C ARG A 131 5.48 1.01 12.01
N GLU A 132 4.49 1.21 12.86
CA GLU A 132 4.67 1.39 14.30
C GLU A 132 4.93 0.08 15.04
N ASN A 133 4.43 -1.01 14.50
CA ASN A 133 4.69 -2.36 14.98
C ASN A 133 4.46 -3.39 13.89
N ILE A 134 5.45 -4.27 13.70
CA ILE A 134 5.39 -5.40 12.79
C ILE A 134 6.34 -6.50 13.29
N SER A 135 5.91 -7.74 13.18
CA SER A 135 6.74 -8.91 13.48
C SER A 135 7.65 -9.21 12.28
N LEU A 136 8.95 -8.94 12.41
CA LEU A 136 9.95 -9.16 11.37
C LEU A 136 11.13 -9.99 11.90
N PRO A 137 11.78 -10.79 11.04
CA PRO A 137 13.02 -11.46 11.41
C PRO A 137 14.14 -10.45 11.65
N LEU A 138 15.25 -10.92 12.23
CA LEU A 138 16.45 -10.10 12.44
C LEU A 138 17.11 -9.76 11.10
N LEU A 139 16.67 -8.66 10.48
CA LEU A 139 17.28 -8.12 9.28
C LEU A 139 18.60 -7.43 9.62
N ASN A 140 19.59 -7.56 8.73
CA ASN A 140 20.88 -6.89 8.81
C ASN A 140 20.92 -5.70 7.85
N ARG A 141 21.89 -4.82 8.05
CA ARG A 141 22.17 -3.76 7.07
C ARG A 141 22.49 -4.39 5.71
N GLY A 142 21.82 -3.91 4.66
CA GLY A 142 21.94 -4.42 3.30
C GLY A 142 20.88 -5.45 2.92
N ASP A 143 20.15 -6.01 3.88
CA ASP A 143 19.01 -6.87 3.58
C ASP A 143 17.88 -6.08 2.92
N HIS A 144 17.10 -6.76 2.08
CA HIS A 144 16.01 -6.15 1.34
C HIS A 144 14.65 -6.55 1.89
N VAL A 145 13.72 -5.62 1.78
CA VAL A 145 12.30 -5.84 2.11
C VAL A 145 11.42 -5.44 0.93
N VAL A 146 10.29 -6.11 0.81
CA VAL A 146 9.23 -5.77 -0.14
C VAL A 146 8.05 -5.20 0.63
N ILE A 147 7.63 -4.00 0.27
CA ILE A 147 6.40 -3.38 0.76
C ILE A 147 5.35 -3.57 -0.33
N GLN A 148 4.25 -4.23 0.02
CA GLN A 148 3.22 -4.63 -0.92
C GLN A 148 2.07 -3.63 -0.99
N ASN A 149 1.26 -3.73 -2.05
CA ASN A 149 0.03 -2.97 -2.25
C ASN A 149 0.27 -1.45 -2.21
N VAL A 150 1.23 -0.98 -2.99
CA VAL A 150 1.64 0.44 -3.03
C VAL A 150 1.27 1.13 -4.35
N GLY A 151 0.46 0.51 -5.20
CA GLY A 151 0.14 1.01 -6.54
C GLY A 151 -0.65 2.30 -6.56
N ALA A 152 -1.55 2.49 -5.57
CA ALA A 152 -2.40 3.66 -5.54
C ALA A 152 -1.74 4.84 -4.82
N TYR A 153 -1.69 5.99 -5.50
CA TYR A 153 -1.30 7.32 -5.02
C TYR A 153 0.17 7.52 -4.65
N ASN A 154 0.95 6.49 -4.31
CA ASN A 154 2.32 6.67 -3.86
C ASN A 154 3.22 7.29 -4.94
N MET A 155 3.12 6.83 -6.21
CA MET A 155 3.91 7.40 -7.30
C MET A 155 3.50 8.83 -7.68
N THR A 156 2.24 9.18 -7.53
CA THR A 156 1.70 10.51 -7.89
C THR A 156 1.90 11.54 -6.80
N GLN A 157 2.01 11.10 -5.54
CA GLN A 157 2.16 11.96 -4.37
C GLN A 157 3.59 11.97 -3.82
N TRP A 158 4.58 11.52 -4.58
CA TRP A 158 5.97 11.55 -4.13
C TRP A 158 6.46 12.96 -3.86
N MET A 159 6.92 13.15 -2.66
CA MET A 159 7.64 14.35 -2.26
C MET A 159 9.15 14.11 -2.42
N GLN A 160 9.80 14.95 -3.22
CA GLN A 160 11.25 14.90 -3.38
C GLN A 160 11.92 15.64 -2.22
N PHE A 161 12.22 14.90 -1.15
CA PHE A 161 12.88 15.43 0.05
C PHE A 161 13.98 14.47 0.48
N ILE A 162 15.21 14.97 0.61
CA ILE A 162 16.43 14.22 0.96
C ILE A 162 16.82 13.17 -0.09
N THR A 163 15.89 12.33 -0.51
CA THR A 163 16.14 11.27 -1.49
C THR A 163 15.50 11.59 -2.83
N LEU A 164 16.12 11.12 -3.91
CA LEU A 164 15.54 11.19 -5.25
C LEU A 164 14.42 10.16 -5.39
N ARG A 165 13.57 10.36 -6.40
CA ARG A 165 12.54 9.38 -6.78
C ARG A 165 13.21 8.08 -7.22
N PRO A 166 12.71 6.91 -6.82
CA PRO A 166 13.31 5.63 -7.19
C PRO A 166 13.10 5.32 -8.67
N ARG A 167 13.88 4.37 -9.16
CA ARG A 167 13.64 3.74 -10.46
C ARG A 167 12.30 3.02 -10.44
N ILE A 168 11.57 3.06 -11.56
CA ILE A 168 10.37 2.27 -11.77
C ILE A 168 10.68 1.16 -12.78
N VAL A 169 10.39 -0.07 -12.37
CA VAL A 169 10.53 -1.27 -13.20
C VAL A 169 9.14 -1.90 -13.35
N MET A 170 8.73 -2.11 -14.57
CA MET A 170 7.54 -2.89 -14.92
C MET A 170 7.96 -4.33 -15.19
N ILE A 171 7.22 -5.27 -14.66
CA ILE A 171 7.35 -6.69 -15.01
C ILE A 171 6.24 -7.00 -16.02
N ASP A 172 6.60 -7.46 -17.21
CA ASP A 172 5.63 -7.80 -18.25
C ASP A 172 4.99 -9.19 -18.01
N MET A 173 4.08 -9.57 -18.87
CA MET A 173 3.36 -10.86 -18.76
C MET A 173 4.27 -12.09 -18.92
N ASP A 174 5.46 -11.93 -19.53
CA ASP A 174 6.47 -12.98 -19.65
C ASP A 174 7.42 -12.99 -18.44
N GLY A 175 7.21 -12.14 -17.44
CA GLY A 175 8.06 -11.99 -16.26
C GLY A 175 9.35 -11.21 -16.50
N LYS A 176 9.49 -10.49 -17.63
CA LYS A 176 10.69 -9.72 -17.94
C LYS A 176 10.62 -8.30 -17.36
N PRO A 177 11.71 -7.82 -16.74
CA PRO A 177 11.77 -6.46 -16.21
C PRO A 177 12.04 -5.43 -17.31
N HIS A 178 11.29 -4.34 -17.30
CA HIS A 178 11.46 -3.18 -18.17
C HIS A 178 11.58 -1.91 -17.34
N ILE A 179 12.63 -1.13 -17.55
CA ILE A 179 12.79 0.16 -16.87
C ILE A 179 11.82 1.16 -17.53
N VAL A 180 10.82 1.58 -16.76
CA VAL A 180 9.83 2.58 -17.19
C VAL A 180 10.31 3.97 -16.89
N ARG A 181 11.06 4.13 -15.78
CA ARG A 181 11.66 5.40 -15.38
C ARG A 181 12.97 5.17 -14.65
N GLU A 182 14.01 5.90 -15.05
CA GLU A 182 15.27 5.99 -14.32
C GLU A 182 15.13 6.88 -13.07
N ARG A 183 16.14 6.80 -12.20
CA ARG A 183 16.25 7.59 -10.96
C ARG A 183 16.48 9.08 -11.24
#